data_e57b4613d097426c18eaa562fd2576e8
#
_entry.id   e57b4613d097426c18eaa562fd2576e8
#
_cell.length_a   1.000
_cell.length_b   1.000
_cell.length_c   1.000
_cell.angle_alpha   90.00
_cell.angle_beta   90.00
_cell.angle_gamma   90.00
#
_symmetry.space_group_name_H-M   'P 1'
#
loop_
_entity.id
_entity.type
_entity.pdbx_description
1 polymer ?
#
loop_
_entity_poly.entity_id
_entity_poly.type
_entity_poly.pdbx_seq_one_letter_code
_entity_poly.pdbx_strand_id
1 'polypeptide(L)' 'MSKSIGEALKEERRSLGLTQEQFIKGIISESFYSKVGRGKNEIVAVDLLKILAANN' A
#
# COMPACT_ATOMS: atom_id res chain seq x y z
N MET A 1 14.61 -8.12 -12.03
CA MET A 1 13.30 -8.69 -11.71
C MET A 1 12.38 -7.60 -11.21
N SER A 2 11.12 -7.69 -11.58
CA SER A 2 10.17 -6.65 -11.19
C SER A 2 9.76 -6.80 -9.73
N LYS A 3 9.46 -5.68 -9.09
CA LYS A 3 8.94 -5.69 -7.73
C LYS A 3 7.48 -6.09 -7.73
N SER A 4 7.04 -6.70 -6.63
CA SER A 4 5.62 -6.91 -6.43
C SER A 4 4.96 -5.56 -6.12
N ILE A 5 3.64 -5.51 -6.30
CA ILE A 5 2.88 -4.30 -5.96
C ILE A 5 3.03 -3.97 -4.48
N GLY A 6 3.04 -5.00 -3.62
CA GLY A 6 3.23 -4.79 -2.19
C GLY A 6 4.56 -4.13 -1.85
N GLU A 7 5.63 -4.57 -2.53
CA GLU A 7 6.93 -3.96 -2.32
C GLU A 7 6.97 -2.52 -2.84
N ALA A 8 6.36 -2.28 -3.99
CA ALA A 8 6.31 -0.93 -4.55
C ALA A 8 5.56 0.03 -3.63
N LEU A 9 4.43 -0.42 -3.06
CA LEU A 9 3.68 0.38 -2.10
C LEU A 9 4.48 0.67 -0.84
N LYS A 10 5.22 -0.33 -0.35
CA LYS A 10 6.06 -0.14 0.83
C LYS A 10 7.14 0.91 0.58
N GLU A 11 7.76 0.86 -0.59
CA GLU A 11 8.79 1.84 -0.94
C GLU A 11 8.22 3.24 -1.07
N GLU A 12 7.05 3.36 -1.68
CA GLU A 12 6.39 4.64 -1.79
C GLU A 12 6.07 5.21 -0.41
N ARG A 13 5.51 4.38 0.46
CA ARG A 13 5.21 4.79 1.83
C ARG A 13 6.46 5.28 2.56
N ARG A 14 7.55 4.54 2.44
CA ARG A 14 8.81 4.90 3.10
C ARG A 14 9.40 6.20 2.55
N SER A 15 9.28 6.39 1.25
CA SER A 15 9.80 7.62 0.64
C SER A 15 9.01 8.84 1.09
N LEU A 16 7.73 8.67 1.43
CA LEU A 16 6.89 9.73 1.97
C LEU A 16 7.04 9.91 3.48
N GLY A 17 7.75 8.99 4.14
CA GLY A 17 7.94 9.04 5.58
C GLY A 17 6.71 8.75 6.40
N LEU A 18 5.81 7.90 5.88
CA LEU A 18 4.51 7.65 6.51
C LEU A 18 4.48 6.28 7.18
N THR A 19 3.67 6.19 8.24
CA THR A 19 3.31 4.90 8.82
C THR A 19 2.30 4.20 7.91
N GLN A 20 2.05 2.91 8.16
CA GLN A 20 1.03 2.18 7.41
C GLN A 20 -0.32 2.86 7.53
N GLU A 21 -0.71 3.21 8.75
CA GLU A 21 -1.99 3.84 9.02
C GLU A 21 -2.12 5.16 8.26
N GLN A 22 -1.08 5.97 8.29
CA GLN A 22 -1.08 7.26 7.59
C GLN A 22 -1.19 7.10 6.09
N PHE A 23 -0.56 6.07 5.56
CA PHE A 23 -0.51 5.84 4.12
C PHE A 23 -1.85 5.35 3.57
N ILE A 24 -2.47 4.39 4.24
CA ILE A 24 -3.71 3.77 3.76
C ILE A 24 -4.96 4.58 4.09
N LYS A 25 -4.90 5.45 5.09
CA LYS A 25 -5.97 6.40 5.45
C LYS A 25 -7.36 5.75 5.57
N GLY A 26 -7.40 4.50 6.03
CA GLY A 26 -8.66 3.78 6.21
C GLY A 26 -9.26 3.22 4.92
N ILE A 27 -8.58 3.32 3.80
CA ILE A 27 -9.07 2.79 2.52
C ILE A 27 -9.11 1.26 2.58
N ILE A 28 -8.09 0.65 3.17
CA ILE A 28 -8.06 -0.78 3.49
C ILE A 28 -7.60 -0.92 4.92
N SER A 29 -7.77 -2.11 5.51
CA SER A 29 -7.32 -2.32 6.88
C SER A 29 -5.80 -2.47 6.92
N GLU A 30 -5.20 -2.15 8.06
CA GLU A 30 -3.77 -2.35 8.26
C GLU A 30 -3.39 -3.81 8.14
N SER A 31 -4.25 -4.70 8.62
CA SER A 31 -4.02 -6.13 8.51
C SER A 31 -3.94 -6.57 7.06
N PHE A 32 -4.88 -6.11 6.23
CA PHE A 32 -4.89 -6.42 4.81
C PHE A 32 -3.67 -5.83 4.11
N TYR A 33 -3.36 -4.57 4.41
CA TYR A 33 -2.20 -3.91 3.83
C TYR A 33 -0.91 -4.66 4.15
N SER A 34 -0.78 -5.13 5.38
CA SER A 34 0.38 -5.91 5.80
C SER A 34 0.53 -7.18 4.99
N LYS A 35 -0.59 -7.87 4.72
CA LYS A 35 -0.58 -9.07 3.89
C LYS A 35 -0.21 -8.77 2.45
N VAL A 36 -0.69 -7.65 1.91
CA VAL A 36 -0.32 -7.20 0.57
C VAL A 36 1.19 -6.94 0.52
N GLY A 37 1.73 -6.28 1.53
CA GLY A 37 3.16 -5.98 1.59
C GLY A 37 4.04 -7.22 1.65
N ARG A 38 3.51 -8.32 2.20
CA ARG A 38 4.24 -9.58 2.26
C ARG A 38 3.96 -10.50 1.08
N GLY A 39 3.18 -10.03 0.11
CA GLY A 39 2.86 -10.82 -1.07
C GLY A 39 1.83 -11.91 -0.84
N LYS A 40 1.12 -11.89 0.28
CA LYS A 40 0.14 -12.92 0.60
C LYS A 40 -1.23 -12.66 0.00
N ASN A 41 -1.53 -11.40 -0.25
CA ASN A 41 -2.82 -11.00 -0.83
C ASN A 41 -2.56 -9.97 -1.93
N GLU A 42 -3.48 -9.92 -2.88
CA GLU A 42 -3.42 -8.91 -3.93
C GLU A 42 -4.38 -7.76 -3.58
N ILE A 43 -3.94 -6.54 -3.85
CA ILE A 43 -4.80 -5.38 -3.67
C ILE A 43 -5.59 -5.16 -4.96
N VAL A 44 -6.88 -4.83 -4.85
CA VAL A 44 -7.67 -4.54 -6.04
C VAL A 44 -7.30 -3.17 -6.58
N ALA A 45 -7.41 -3.01 -7.91
CA ALA A 45 -6.95 -1.80 -8.59
C ALA A 45 -7.62 -0.53 -8.06
N VAL A 46 -8.90 -0.59 -7.75
CA VAL A 46 -9.63 0.56 -7.23
C VAL A 46 -9.03 1.04 -5.91
N ASP A 47 -8.72 0.12 -5.01
CA ASP A 47 -8.14 0.48 -3.71
C ASP A 47 -6.72 1.02 -3.88
N LEU A 48 -5.95 0.41 -4.75
CA LEU A 48 -4.60 0.88 -5.06
C LEU A 48 -4.63 2.33 -5.55
N LEU A 49 -5.52 2.63 -6.50
CA LEU A 49 -5.64 3.97 -7.04
C LEU A 49 -6.09 4.97 -5.98
N LYS A 50 -7.00 4.57 -5.10
CA LYS A 50 -7.46 5.44 -4.01
C LYS A 50 -6.30 5.79 -3.07
N ILE A 51 -5.48 4.81 -2.72
CA ILE A 51 -4.34 5.05 -1.84
C ILE A 51 -3.36 6.02 -2.50
N LEU A 52 -3.03 5.78 -3.76
CA LEU A 52 -2.08 6.63 -4.47
C LEU A 52 -2.62 8.05 -4.63
N ALA A 53 -3.90 8.20 -4.94
CA ALA A 53 -4.51 9.52 -5.08
C ALA A 53 -4.56 10.26 -3.74
N ALA A 54 -4.82 9.55 -2.65
CA ALA A 54 -4.91 10.17 -1.33
C ALA A 54 -3.55 10.67 -0.83
N ASN A 55 -2.45 10.14 -1.36
CA ASN A 55 -1.09 10.49 -0.96
C ASN A 55 -0.33 11.29 -2.02
N ASN A 56 -1.02 11.75 -2.99
CA ASN A 56 -0.41 12.50 -4.08
C ASN A 56 -0.31 13.98 -3.73
#